data_3948ec9c42ecccc4f8165471de0a93b9
#
_entry.id   3948ec9c42ecccc4f8165471de0a93b9
#
_cell.length_a   1.000
_cell.length_b   1.000
_cell.length_c   1.000
_cell.angle_alpha   90.00
_cell.angle_beta   90.00
_cell.angle_gamma   90.00
#
_symmetry.space_group_name_H-M   'P 1'
#
loop_
_entity.id
_entity.type
_entity.pdbx_description
1 polymer ?
#
loop_
_entity_poly.entity_id
_entity_poly.type
_entity_poly.pdbx_seq_one_letter_code
_entity_poly.pdbx_strand_id
1 'polypeptide(L)'
;DYGYGDPPIKQRFYNALFAWIPYFRALSVIWKEENGKYLLNEPDPRGLDNYALHNGLGPMFNSGVFCDDPQELLDRVRTFADTVWHPAAPYMMEGDYYPLTETRCSVHDWCAYAFFDPKKESGCIHLIRNPYAEAETFTTHLSPLVPACTYRFTNPETGEQFDTAGNAALTFALPARSGTIWF
;
A
#
# COMPACT_ATOMS: atom_id res chain seq x y z
N ASP A 1 -11.01 -16.11 -1.62
CA ASP A 1 -12.04 -15.28 -0.99
C ASP A 1 -11.85 -13.83 -1.39
N TYR A 2 -12.88 -13.24 -1.95
CA TYR A 2 -12.90 -11.83 -2.29
C TYR A 2 -13.04 -11.05 -0.99
N GLY A 3 -12.05 -10.25 -0.63
CA GLY A 3 -12.11 -9.44 0.58
C GLY A 3 -13.17 -8.34 0.48
N TYR A 4 -14.42 -8.71 0.72
CA TYR A 4 -15.49 -7.75 0.97
C TYR A 4 -15.26 -7.17 2.37
N GLY A 5 -15.19 -5.86 2.48
CA GLY A 5 -15.09 -5.21 3.78
C GLY A 5 -14.38 -3.86 3.73
N ASP A 6 -14.45 -3.17 4.84
CA ASP A 6 -13.77 -1.90 5.04
C ASP A 6 -12.25 -2.04 4.83
N PRO A 7 -11.59 -1.00 4.33
CA PRO A 7 -10.15 -1.00 4.08
C PRO A 7 -9.28 -1.56 5.23
N PRO A 8 -9.49 -1.21 6.51
CA PRO A 8 -8.73 -1.79 7.62
C PRO A 8 -8.92 -3.29 7.80
N ILE A 9 -10.09 -3.83 7.45
CA ILE A 9 -10.34 -5.28 7.49
C ILE A 9 -9.49 -5.96 6.41
N LYS A 10 -9.43 -5.39 5.21
CA LYS A 10 -8.58 -5.88 4.13
C LYS A 10 -7.11 -5.84 4.50
N GLN A 11 -6.64 -4.73 5.07
CA GLN A 11 -5.26 -4.59 5.56
C GLN A 11 -4.89 -5.70 6.55
N ARG A 12 -5.74 -5.96 7.54
CA ARG A 12 -5.52 -7.05 8.52
C ARG A 12 -5.43 -8.40 7.85
N PHE A 13 -6.33 -8.64 6.92
CA PHE A 13 -6.40 -9.91 6.21
C PHE A 13 -5.13 -10.14 5.39
N TYR A 14 -4.69 -9.14 4.60
CA TYR A 14 -3.49 -9.25 3.78
C TYR A 14 -2.23 -9.36 4.61
N ASN A 15 -2.06 -8.52 5.63
CA ASN A 15 -0.89 -8.57 6.51
C ASN A 15 -0.78 -9.92 7.22
N ALA A 16 -1.89 -10.46 7.71
CA ALA A 16 -1.91 -11.77 8.34
C ALA A 16 -1.56 -12.88 7.34
N LEU A 17 -2.11 -12.83 6.12
CA LEU A 17 -1.86 -13.85 5.11
C LEU A 17 -0.44 -13.79 4.55
N PHE A 18 0.10 -12.61 4.29
CA PHE A 18 1.50 -12.47 3.86
C PHE A 18 2.48 -13.02 4.90
N ALA A 19 2.17 -12.87 6.20
CA ALA A 19 3.00 -13.39 7.26
C ALA A 19 2.96 -14.93 7.40
N TRP A 20 1.85 -15.58 6.99
CA TRP A 20 1.64 -17.02 7.22
C TRP A 20 1.73 -17.86 5.96
N ILE A 21 1.44 -17.30 4.80
CA ILE A 21 1.39 -18.03 3.53
C ILE A 21 2.42 -17.42 2.58
N PRO A 22 3.63 -17.99 2.48
CA PRO A 22 4.62 -17.54 1.51
C PRO A 22 4.02 -17.49 0.11
N TYR A 23 4.32 -16.42 -0.63
CA TYR A 23 3.81 -16.21 -1.99
C TYR A 23 2.29 -16.12 -2.09
N PHE A 24 1.64 -15.64 -1.03
CA PHE A 24 0.21 -15.43 -1.05
C PHE A 24 -0.17 -14.42 -2.14
N ARG A 25 -0.88 -14.92 -3.15
CA ARG A 25 -1.37 -14.13 -4.28
C ARG A 25 -2.84 -13.81 -4.08
N ALA A 26 -3.13 -12.84 -3.23
CA ALA A 26 -4.49 -12.39 -3.04
C ALA A 26 -4.92 -11.43 -4.14
N LEU A 27 -6.13 -11.60 -4.61
CA LEU A 27 -6.84 -10.58 -5.37
C LEU A 27 -7.43 -9.57 -4.39
N SER A 28 -6.97 -8.33 -4.45
CA SER A 28 -7.68 -7.24 -3.81
C SER A 28 -8.70 -6.66 -4.78
N VAL A 29 -9.94 -6.60 -4.34
CA VAL A 29 -11.00 -5.97 -5.11
C VAL A 29 -11.42 -4.68 -4.41
N ILE A 30 -11.27 -3.57 -5.11
CA ILE A 30 -11.85 -2.30 -4.69
C ILE A 30 -13.14 -2.14 -5.48
N TRP A 31 -14.26 -2.16 -4.78
CA TRP A 31 -15.55 -1.93 -5.41
C TRP A 31 -15.93 -0.46 -5.28
N LYS A 32 -16.41 0.08 -6.39
CA LYS A 32 -17.22 1.28 -6.41
C LYS A 32 -18.64 0.89 -5.99
N GLU A 33 -19.13 1.39 -4.89
CA GLU A 33 -20.55 1.27 -4.58
C GLU A 33 -21.37 2.43 -5.17
N GLU A 34 -22.53 2.13 -5.67
CA GLU A 34 -23.48 3.12 -6.19
C GLU A 34 -23.92 4.17 -5.14
N ASN A 35 -23.69 3.90 -3.86
CA ASN A 35 -24.15 4.73 -2.73
C ASN A 35 -23.05 5.25 -1.81
N GLY A 36 -21.78 5.15 -2.16
CA GLY A 36 -20.67 5.73 -1.39
C GLY A 36 -20.48 5.16 0.03
N LYS A 37 -21.01 3.98 0.31
CA LYS A 37 -21.04 3.41 1.67
C LYS A 37 -19.82 2.59 2.08
N TYR A 38 -18.91 2.27 1.18
CA TYR A 38 -17.81 1.35 1.47
C TYR A 38 -16.60 1.95 2.16
N LEU A 39 -16.44 3.23 2.15
CA LEU A 39 -15.27 3.88 2.72
C LEU A 39 -15.65 4.68 3.96
N LEU A 40 -15.93 3.98 5.07
CA LEU A 40 -16.02 4.59 6.41
C LEU A 40 -16.90 5.86 6.47
N ASN A 41 -18.05 5.87 5.80
CA ASN A 41 -18.97 7.02 5.71
C ASN A 41 -18.36 8.28 5.06
N GLU A 42 -17.23 8.16 4.37
CA GLU A 42 -16.64 9.29 3.67
C GLU A 42 -17.30 9.52 2.31
N PRO A 43 -17.56 10.76 1.97
CA PRO A 43 -18.37 11.10 0.80
C PRO A 43 -17.53 11.23 -0.48
N ASP A 44 -16.63 10.32 -0.81
CA ASP A 44 -16.19 10.23 -2.19
C ASP A 44 -17.19 9.37 -2.96
N PRO A 45 -18.10 9.96 -3.75
CA PRO A 45 -19.12 9.22 -4.46
C PRO A 45 -18.54 8.27 -5.52
N ARG A 46 -17.24 8.35 -5.77
CA ARG A 46 -16.51 7.52 -6.73
C ARG A 46 -15.73 6.39 -6.10
N GLY A 47 -15.47 6.45 -4.77
CA GLY A 47 -14.88 5.36 -3.98
C GLY A 47 -13.47 4.92 -4.35
N LEU A 48 -12.76 5.64 -5.22
CA LEU A 48 -11.43 5.27 -5.72
C LEU A 48 -10.42 6.42 -5.60
N ASP A 49 -10.37 7.01 -4.42
CA ASP A 49 -9.31 7.97 -4.07
C ASP A 49 -7.97 7.26 -3.76
N ASN A 50 -6.93 8.03 -3.48
CA ASN A 50 -5.61 7.51 -3.13
C ASN A 50 -5.68 6.46 -2.02
N TYR A 51 -6.43 6.72 -0.95
CA TYR A 51 -6.56 5.79 0.17
C TYR A 51 -7.19 4.46 -0.26
N ALA A 52 -8.25 4.50 -1.05
CA ALA A 52 -8.92 3.29 -1.54
C ALA A 52 -7.99 2.49 -2.46
N LEU A 53 -7.30 3.15 -3.38
CA LEU A 53 -6.38 2.51 -4.32
C LEU A 53 -5.22 1.83 -3.58
N HIS A 54 -4.60 2.50 -2.60
CA HIS A 54 -3.56 1.89 -1.77
C HIS A 54 -4.08 0.74 -0.92
N ASN A 55 -5.30 0.81 -0.40
CA ASN A 55 -5.90 -0.33 0.31
C ASN A 55 -6.21 -1.52 -0.59
N GLY A 56 -6.32 -1.29 -1.88
CA GLY A 56 -6.46 -2.32 -2.88
C GLY A 56 -5.14 -2.86 -3.42
N LEU A 57 -4.02 -2.30 -3.01
CA LEU A 57 -2.72 -2.70 -3.51
C LEU A 57 -2.34 -4.09 -3.00
N GLY A 58 -2.07 -4.99 -3.92
CA GLY A 58 -1.66 -6.36 -3.65
C GLY A 58 -1.02 -6.98 -4.89
N PRO A 59 -0.57 -8.24 -4.83
CA PRO A 59 0.00 -8.93 -5.99
C PRO A 59 -0.91 -8.97 -7.21
N MET A 60 -2.21 -9.00 -6.96
CA MET A 60 -3.25 -8.85 -7.99
C MET A 60 -4.10 -7.63 -7.63
N PHE A 61 -4.34 -6.78 -8.60
CA PHE A 61 -5.09 -5.54 -8.44
C PHE A 61 -6.36 -5.56 -9.29
N ASN A 62 -7.50 -5.29 -8.66
CA ASN A 62 -8.77 -5.13 -9.33
C ASN A 62 -9.50 -3.93 -8.74
N SER A 63 -9.68 -2.91 -9.55
CA SER A 63 -10.27 -1.64 -9.13
C SER A 63 -11.81 -1.61 -9.18
N GLY A 64 -12.46 -2.62 -9.76
CA GLY A 64 -13.91 -2.64 -9.92
C GLY A 64 -14.46 -1.53 -10.84
N VAL A 65 -13.65 -0.97 -11.74
CA VAL A 65 -14.12 0.00 -12.74
C VAL A 65 -14.69 -0.70 -13.98
N PHE A 66 -15.65 -0.05 -14.59
CA PHE A 66 -16.34 -0.52 -15.80
C PHE A 66 -16.10 0.42 -16.96
N CYS A 67 -16.33 -0.05 -18.19
CA CYS A 67 -16.07 0.72 -19.40
C CYS A 67 -16.96 1.98 -19.57
N ASP A 68 -18.07 2.04 -18.86
CA ASP A 68 -19.01 3.17 -18.84
C ASP A 68 -18.78 4.13 -17.66
N ASP A 69 -17.78 3.87 -16.83
CA ASP A 69 -17.38 4.79 -15.77
C ASP A 69 -16.80 6.10 -16.35
N PRO A 70 -16.87 7.21 -15.59
CA PRO A 70 -16.28 8.48 -16.01
C PRO A 70 -14.80 8.36 -16.38
N GLN A 71 -14.40 8.98 -17.49
CA GLN A 71 -13.02 8.89 -18.00
C GLN A 71 -11.97 9.31 -16.95
N GLU A 72 -12.27 10.32 -16.13
CA GLU A 72 -11.42 10.77 -15.03
C GLU A 72 -11.13 9.64 -14.03
N LEU A 73 -12.11 8.81 -13.73
CA LEU A 73 -11.94 7.66 -12.85
C LEU A 73 -11.06 6.58 -13.49
N LEU A 74 -11.32 6.28 -14.74
CA LEU A 74 -10.53 5.31 -15.52
C LEU A 74 -9.07 5.75 -15.62
N ASP A 75 -8.83 7.03 -15.87
CA ASP A 75 -7.48 7.60 -15.98
C ASP A 75 -6.75 7.58 -14.62
N ARG A 76 -7.45 7.85 -13.53
CA ARG A 76 -6.90 7.75 -12.17
C ARG A 76 -6.44 6.31 -11.87
N VAL A 77 -7.29 5.34 -12.11
CA VAL A 77 -6.98 3.91 -11.88
C VAL A 77 -5.84 3.46 -12.78
N ARG A 78 -5.84 3.87 -14.05
CA ARG A 78 -4.74 3.56 -14.98
C ARG A 78 -3.43 4.17 -14.49
N THR A 79 -3.43 5.44 -14.10
CA THR A 79 -2.24 6.12 -13.57
C THR A 79 -1.70 5.38 -12.34
N PHE A 80 -2.57 5.01 -11.42
CA PHE A 80 -2.16 4.23 -10.24
C PHE A 80 -1.59 2.85 -10.63
N ALA A 81 -2.24 2.17 -11.55
CA ALA A 81 -1.74 0.88 -12.03
C ALA A 81 -0.35 1.01 -12.65
N ASP A 82 -0.13 2.02 -13.48
CA ASP A 82 1.14 2.21 -14.20
C ASP A 82 2.26 2.72 -13.29
N THR A 83 1.95 3.62 -12.34
CA THR A 83 2.96 4.25 -11.48
C THR A 83 3.22 3.49 -10.18
N VAL A 84 2.23 2.77 -9.65
CA VAL A 84 2.31 2.11 -8.33
C VAL A 84 2.25 0.60 -8.47
N TRP A 85 1.18 0.07 -9.04
CA TRP A 85 0.94 -1.37 -9.02
C TRP A 85 1.92 -2.16 -9.90
N HIS A 86 2.11 -1.80 -11.16
CA HIS A 86 3.03 -2.51 -12.06
C HIS A 86 4.46 -2.57 -11.53
N PRO A 87 5.04 -1.47 -10.98
CA PRO A 87 6.36 -1.53 -10.35
C PRO A 87 6.41 -2.36 -9.06
N ALA A 88 5.34 -2.35 -8.25
CA ALA A 88 5.29 -3.02 -6.95
C ALA A 88 4.99 -4.53 -7.07
N ALA A 89 4.17 -4.93 -8.02
CA ALA A 89 3.68 -6.32 -8.14
C ALA A 89 4.81 -7.37 -8.19
N PRO A 90 5.93 -7.19 -8.92
CA PRO A 90 7.03 -8.14 -8.91
C PRO A 90 7.62 -8.38 -7.51
N TYR A 91 7.78 -7.31 -6.70
CA TYR A 91 8.28 -7.45 -5.33
C TYR A 91 7.28 -8.15 -4.43
N MET A 92 5.98 -7.87 -4.58
CA MET A 92 4.92 -8.55 -3.83
C MET A 92 4.79 -10.03 -4.20
N MET A 93 5.18 -10.40 -5.41
CA MET A 93 5.10 -11.79 -5.92
C MET A 93 6.34 -12.61 -5.63
N GLU A 94 7.52 -12.01 -5.62
CA GLU A 94 8.82 -12.70 -5.59
C GLU A 94 9.67 -12.32 -4.39
N GLY A 95 9.44 -11.16 -3.78
CA GLY A 95 10.21 -10.66 -2.65
C GLY A 95 9.78 -11.25 -1.31
N ASP A 96 10.67 -11.17 -0.34
CA ASP A 96 10.39 -11.51 1.05
C ASP A 96 9.53 -10.44 1.71
N TYR A 97 8.56 -10.85 2.51
CA TYR A 97 7.63 -9.97 3.21
C TYR A 97 8.17 -9.56 4.59
N TYR A 98 8.11 -8.28 4.89
CA TYR A 98 8.51 -7.69 6.17
C TYR A 98 7.38 -6.83 6.75
N PRO A 99 6.64 -7.31 7.78
CA PRO A 99 5.68 -6.48 8.48
C PRO A 99 6.42 -5.38 9.25
N LEU A 100 5.98 -4.13 9.11
CA LEU A 100 6.54 -2.97 9.80
C LEU A 100 5.61 -2.47 10.91
N THR A 101 4.36 -2.88 10.88
CA THR A 101 3.35 -2.68 11.92
C THR A 101 2.79 -4.03 12.34
N GLU A 102 2.01 -4.04 13.44
CA GLU A 102 1.26 -5.23 13.81
C GLU A 102 0.27 -5.62 12.69
N THR A 103 0.04 -6.92 12.52
CA THR A 103 -0.88 -7.45 11.51
C THR A 103 -2.35 -7.11 11.80
N ARG A 104 -2.66 -6.68 13.02
CA ARG A 104 -4.01 -6.31 13.48
C ARG A 104 -4.20 -4.79 13.52
N CYS A 105 -3.80 -4.08 12.46
CA CYS A 105 -4.06 -2.65 12.37
C CYS A 105 -5.57 -2.33 12.37
N SER A 106 -5.92 -1.18 12.95
CA SER A 106 -7.28 -0.66 13.01
C SER A 106 -7.38 0.67 12.29
N VAL A 107 -8.56 1.28 12.27
CA VAL A 107 -8.75 2.63 11.74
C VAL A 107 -7.95 3.73 12.48
N HIS A 108 -7.43 3.40 13.66
CA HIS A 108 -6.62 4.28 14.52
C HIS A 108 -5.11 4.05 14.38
N ASP A 109 -4.70 3.11 13.51
CA ASP A 109 -3.31 2.71 13.40
C ASP A 109 -2.75 3.01 12.02
N TRP A 110 -1.44 3.13 11.92
CA TRP A 110 -0.75 2.97 10.65
C TRP A 110 -0.75 1.50 10.24
N CYS A 111 -0.78 1.27 8.92
CA CYS A 111 -0.52 -0.04 8.33
C CYS A 111 0.68 0.08 7.40
N ALA A 112 1.76 -0.62 7.72
CA ALA A 112 2.99 -0.55 6.96
C ALA A 112 3.64 -1.92 6.82
N TYR A 113 4.16 -2.19 5.65
CA TYR A 113 4.91 -3.40 5.32
C TYR A 113 5.86 -3.15 4.15
N ALA A 114 6.86 -4.01 4.02
CA ALA A 114 7.81 -3.97 2.92
C ALA A 114 7.90 -5.33 2.23
N PHE A 115 8.28 -5.29 0.97
CA PHE A 115 8.75 -6.46 0.22
C PHE A 115 10.16 -6.17 -0.28
N PHE A 116 11.06 -7.12 -0.12
CA PHE A 116 12.44 -6.97 -0.54
C PHE A 116 12.90 -8.21 -1.30
N ASP A 117 13.47 -8.00 -2.48
CA ASP A 117 14.09 -9.05 -3.27
C ASP A 117 15.60 -9.06 -2.98
N PRO A 118 16.12 -10.03 -2.20
CA PRO A 118 17.53 -10.06 -1.82
C PRO A 118 18.47 -10.31 -3.01
N LYS A 119 17.96 -10.82 -4.12
CA LYS A 119 18.76 -11.06 -5.33
C LYS A 119 18.96 -9.80 -6.15
N LYS A 120 17.96 -8.90 -6.12
CA LYS A 120 17.98 -7.60 -6.81
C LYS A 120 18.47 -6.49 -5.89
N GLU A 121 18.62 -6.78 -4.58
CA GLU A 121 18.94 -5.80 -3.52
C GLU A 121 18.02 -4.58 -3.55
N SER A 122 16.74 -4.82 -3.86
CA SER A 122 15.74 -3.79 -4.04
C SER A 122 14.35 -4.26 -3.59
N GLY A 123 13.45 -3.32 -3.37
CA GLY A 123 12.13 -3.66 -2.86
C GLY A 123 11.18 -2.47 -2.87
N CYS A 124 10.09 -2.60 -2.13
CA CYS A 124 9.17 -1.50 -1.90
C CYS A 124 8.67 -1.47 -0.45
N ILE A 125 8.39 -0.26 0.03
CA ILE A 125 7.71 -0.02 1.30
C ILE A 125 6.34 0.54 0.99
N HIS A 126 5.32 -0.09 1.52
CA HIS A 126 3.95 0.38 1.42
C HIS A 126 3.48 0.89 2.79
N LEU A 127 2.92 2.09 2.80
CA LEU A 127 2.52 2.81 4.00
C LEU A 127 1.10 3.33 3.83
N ILE A 128 0.26 3.11 4.84
CA ILE A 128 -1.09 3.63 4.90
C ILE A 128 -1.29 4.27 6.28
N ARG A 129 -1.67 5.54 6.30
CA ARG A 129 -2.18 6.21 7.49
C ARG A 129 -3.69 6.15 7.48
N ASN A 130 -4.26 5.39 8.42
CA ASN A 130 -5.70 5.24 8.55
C ASN A 130 -6.37 6.54 9.07
N PRO A 131 -7.70 6.71 8.87
CA PRO A 131 -8.38 7.98 9.11
C PRO A 131 -8.21 8.57 10.50
N TYR A 132 -8.15 7.73 11.52
CA TYR A 132 -8.09 8.16 12.93
C TYR A 132 -6.74 7.88 13.59
N ALA A 133 -5.69 7.60 12.79
CA ALA A 133 -4.34 7.46 13.31
C ALA A 133 -3.84 8.82 13.83
N GLU A 134 -3.60 8.90 15.16
CA GLU A 134 -3.19 10.15 15.82
C GLU A 134 -1.78 10.58 15.39
N ALA A 135 -0.85 9.63 15.28
CA ALA A 135 0.51 9.91 14.87
C ALA A 135 0.56 10.41 13.42
N GLU A 136 1.12 11.60 13.19
CA GLU A 136 1.29 12.17 11.86
C GLU A 136 2.46 11.56 11.09
N THR A 137 3.38 10.96 11.81
CA THR A 137 4.58 10.31 11.27
C THR A 137 4.66 8.86 11.69
N PHE A 138 5.28 8.06 10.84
CA PHE A 138 5.63 6.67 11.10
C PHE A 138 7.14 6.48 10.97
N THR A 139 7.79 5.96 11.99
CA THR A 139 9.22 5.69 12.00
C THR A 139 9.49 4.19 12.10
N THR A 140 10.37 3.70 11.26
CA THR A 140 10.72 2.27 11.19
C THR A 140 12.18 2.05 10.80
N HIS A 141 12.65 0.82 10.96
CA HIS A 141 13.90 0.32 10.43
C HIS A 141 13.61 -0.84 9.47
N LEU A 142 14.34 -0.91 8.38
CA LEU A 142 14.22 -2.01 7.42
C LEU A 142 15.30 -3.05 7.67
N SER A 143 14.93 -4.15 8.29
CA SER A 143 15.84 -5.23 8.63
C SER A 143 16.56 -5.91 7.45
N PRO A 144 15.98 -5.98 6.21
CA PRO A 144 16.69 -6.61 5.10
C PRO A 144 17.82 -5.77 4.51
N LEU A 145 17.90 -4.47 4.85
CA LEU A 145 18.92 -3.59 4.28
C LEU A 145 20.29 -3.81 4.93
N VAL A 146 21.33 -3.80 4.10
CA VAL A 146 22.71 -3.94 4.58
C VAL A 146 23.17 -2.62 5.23
N PRO A 147 23.58 -2.62 6.52
CA PRO A 147 23.89 -1.39 7.25
C PRO A 147 24.96 -0.49 6.60
N ALA A 148 25.94 -1.08 5.92
CA ALA A 148 27.06 -0.37 5.29
C ALA A 148 26.73 0.18 3.89
N CYS A 149 25.56 -0.16 3.34
CA CYS A 149 25.13 0.30 2.02
C CYS A 149 24.27 1.55 2.12
N THR A 150 24.29 2.34 1.06
CA THR A 150 23.34 3.47 0.87
C THR A 150 22.26 3.03 -0.10
N TYR A 151 21.05 3.29 0.27
CA TYR A 151 19.85 2.98 -0.53
C TYR A 151 19.16 4.27 -0.96
N ARG A 152 18.71 4.30 -2.20
CA ARG A 152 17.88 5.38 -2.73
C ARG A 152 16.43 4.96 -2.65
N PHE A 153 15.64 5.82 -2.05
CA PHE A 153 14.19 5.70 -2.01
C PHE A 153 13.57 6.67 -3.01
N THR A 154 12.62 6.17 -3.79
CA THR A 154 11.89 6.97 -4.79
C THR A 154 10.38 6.76 -4.60
N ASN A 155 9.65 7.84 -4.47
CA ASN A 155 8.20 7.83 -4.49
C ASN A 155 7.74 8.03 -5.94
N PRO A 156 7.07 7.04 -6.57
CA PRO A 156 6.69 7.13 -7.98
C PRO A 156 5.51 8.08 -8.23
N GLU A 157 4.72 8.38 -7.18
CA GLU A 157 3.55 9.26 -7.31
C GLU A 157 3.94 10.74 -7.25
N THR A 158 4.96 11.06 -6.45
CA THR A 158 5.41 12.46 -6.26
C THR A 158 6.72 12.78 -6.97
N GLY A 159 7.50 11.75 -7.34
CA GLY A 159 8.85 11.89 -7.86
C GLY A 159 9.89 12.24 -6.78
N GLU A 160 9.50 12.29 -5.51
CA GLU A 160 10.38 12.58 -4.40
C GLU A 160 11.43 11.48 -4.22
N GLN A 161 12.66 11.88 -3.87
CA GLN A 161 13.76 10.95 -3.66
C GLN A 161 14.59 11.36 -2.45
N PHE A 162 15.14 10.36 -1.76
CA PHE A 162 16.17 10.55 -0.74
C PHE A 162 17.10 9.35 -0.64
N ASP A 163 18.32 9.59 -0.19
CA ASP A 163 19.32 8.56 0.06
C ASP A 163 19.49 8.37 1.58
N THR A 164 19.69 7.11 2.00
CA THR A 164 19.87 6.78 3.41
C THR A 164 20.77 5.55 3.59
N ALA A 165 21.43 5.44 4.75
CA ALA A 165 22.16 4.23 5.11
C ALA A 165 21.18 3.10 5.48
N GLY A 166 21.57 1.85 5.22
CA GLY A 166 20.69 0.70 5.46
C GLY A 166 20.31 0.46 6.93
N ASN A 167 21.05 1.04 7.89
CA ASN A 167 20.76 0.97 9.31
C ASN A 167 20.03 2.21 9.86
N ALA A 168 19.72 3.19 9.03
CA ALA A 168 19.06 4.41 9.47
C ALA A 168 17.59 4.16 9.79
N ALA A 169 17.08 4.94 10.74
CA ALA A 169 15.65 5.05 10.95
C ALA A 169 15.02 5.85 9.81
N LEU A 170 13.96 5.33 9.24
CA LEU A 170 13.17 5.96 8.20
C LEU A 170 11.92 6.57 8.83
N THR A 171 11.67 7.85 8.56
CA THR A 171 10.49 8.54 9.05
C THR A 171 9.67 9.06 7.88
N PHE A 172 8.41 8.66 7.82
CA PHE A 172 7.46 9.06 6.79
C PHE A 172 6.33 9.88 7.39
N ALA A 173 5.90 10.91 6.71
CA ALA A 173 4.74 11.72 7.07
C ALA A 173 3.66 11.58 6.00
N LEU A 174 2.41 11.34 6.41
CA LEU A 174 1.28 11.26 5.51
C LEU A 174 0.07 11.99 6.09
N PRO A 175 -0.75 12.61 5.26
CA PRO A 175 -2.08 13.04 5.69
C PRO A 175 -2.90 11.86 6.24
N ALA A 176 -3.83 12.14 7.15
CA ALA A 176 -4.79 11.13 7.57
C ALA A 176 -5.58 10.62 6.35
N ARG A 177 -5.93 9.35 6.36
CA ARG A 177 -6.66 8.69 5.28
C ARG A 177 -5.93 8.79 3.93
N SER A 178 -4.68 8.38 3.90
CA SER A 178 -3.87 8.33 2.67
C SER A 178 -2.94 7.13 2.66
N GLY A 179 -2.44 6.79 1.49
CA GLY A 179 -1.42 5.77 1.29
C GLY A 179 -0.29 6.28 0.41
N THR A 180 0.85 5.62 0.46
CA THR A 180 2.01 5.87 -0.40
C THR A 180 2.88 4.62 -0.53
N ILE A 181 3.69 4.60 -1.57
CA ILE A 181 4.70 3.56 -1.78
C ILE A 181 6.06 4.20 -2.10
N TRP A 182 7.12 3.54 -1.67
CA TRP A 182 8.51 3.92 -1.95
C TRP A 182 9.27 2.71 -2.48
N PHE A 183 10.07 2.91 -3.51
CA PHE A 183 10.97 1.92 -4.11
C PHE A 183 12.41 2.24 -3.82
#